data_606e6c7f27c2fd2d96603986206f9c7d
#
_entry.id   606e6c7f27c2fd2d96603986206f9c7d
#
_cell.length_a   1.000
_cell.length_b   1.000
_cell.length_c   1.000
_cell.angle_alpha   90.00
_cell.angle_beta   90.00
_cell.angle_gamma   90.00
#
_symmetry.space_group_name_H-M   'P 1'
#
loop_
_entity.id
_entity.type
_entity.pdbx_description
1 polymer ?
#
loop_
_entity_poly.entity_id
_entity_poly.type
_entity_poly.pdbx_seq_one_letter_code
_entity_poly.pdbx_strand_id
1 'polypeptide(L)'
;MKQTFPINLVDGHLLISDNGNTILVDTGSPMTVHNAQSLHFLGREFKTYTSILGSKVSDLSKLAGIEFSTLLGMDILTQYKVVFDYENRQLTFLSPDEAGME
;
A
#
# COMPACT_ATOMS: atom_id res chain seq x y z
N MET A 1 -4.76 -6.42 15.60
CA MET A 1 -5.47 -5.61 14.62
C MET A 1 -5.70 -6.42 13.36
N LYS A 2 -6.85 -6.31 12.78
CA LYS A 2 -7.20 -6.91 11.49
C LYS A 2 -7.98 -5.87 10.70
N GLN A 3 -7.53 -5.57 9.49
CA GLN A 3 -8.21 -4.61 8.63
C GLN A 3 -8.25 -5.12 7.20
N THR A 4 -9.42 -5.04 6.59
CA THR A 4 -9.69 -5.54 5.23
C THR A 4 -10.11 -4.39 4.34
N PHE A 5 -9.52 -4.36 3.14
CA PHE A 5 -9.81 -3.36 2.12
C PHE A 5 -10.33 -4.06 0.87
N PRO A 6 -11.34 -3.50 0.21
CA PRO A 6 -11.70 -3.95 -1.14
C PRO A 6 -10.53 -3.71 -2.11
N ILE A 7 -10.27 -4.68 -2.96
CA ILE A 7 -9.25 -4.56 -4.01
C ILE A 7 -9.90 -4.01 -5.28
N ASN A 8 -9.25 -3.04 -5.89
CA ASN A 8 -9.56 -2.58 -7.22
C ASN A 8 -8.39 -2.92 -8.15
N LEU A 9 -8.63 -3.78 -9.13
CA LEU A 9 -7.62 -4.15 -10.13
C LEU A 9 -7.79 -3.26 -11.37
N VAL A 10 -6.74 -2.51 -11.70
CA VAL A 10 -6.72 -1.63 -12.87
C VAL A 10 -5.46 -1.94 -13.66
N ASP A 11 -5.62 -2.44 -14.88
CA ASP A 11 -4.52 -2.79 -15.78
C ASP A 11 -3.48 -3.69 -15.11
N GLY A 12 -3.94 -4.65 -14.31
CA GLY A 12 -3.06 -5.57 -13.58
C GLY A 12 -2.46 -5.02 -12.30
N HIS A 13 -2.75 -3.76 -11.96
CA HIS A 13 -2.28 -3.15 -10.71
C HIS A 13 -3.33 -3.27 -9.62
N LEU A 14 -2.87 -3.57 -8.41
CA LEU A 14 -3.73 -3.72 -7.24
C LEU A 14 -3.79 -2.39 -6.49
N LEU A 15 -4.98 -1.84 -6.39
CA LEU A 15 -5.24 -0.58 -5.69
C LEU A 15 -6.19 -0.79 -4.53
N ILE A 16 -5.94 -0.06 -3.43
CA ILE A 16 -6.85 0.07 -2.32
C ILE A 16 -7.04 1.55 -1.99
N SER A 17 -8.10 1.87 -1.28
CA SER A 17 -8.39 3.25 -0.86
C SER A 17 -8.46 3.32 0.66
N ASP A 18 -7.83 4.34 1.24
CA ASP A 18 -7.86 4.58 2.67
C ASP A 18 -7.70 6.08 2.96
N ASN A 19 -8.61 6.65 3.75
CA ASN A 19 -8.54 8.05 4.18
C ASN A 19 -8.34 9.04 3.04
N GLY A 20 -9.00 8.81 1.91
CA GLY A 20 -8.86 9.68 0.74
C GLY A 20 -7.62 9.44 -0.10
N ASN A 21 -6.77 8.50 0.29
CA ASN A 21 -5.60 8.10 -0.49
C ASN A 21 -5.93 6.92 -1.39
N THR A 22 -5.48 6.97 -2.62
CA THR A 22 -5.47 5.82 -3.52
C THR A 22 -4.08 5.21 -3.44
N ILE A 23 -4.01 3.95 -3.07
CA ILE A 23 -2.78 3.26 -2.73
C ILE A 23 -2.53 2.14 -3.73
N LEU A 24 -1.41 2.23 -4.45
CA LEU A 24 -0.92 1.13 -5.28
C LEU A 24 -0.09 0.19 -4.39
N VAL A 25 -0.51 -1.05 -4.27
CA VAL A 25 0.22 -2.06 -3.48
C VAL A 25 1.26 -2.70 -4.39
N ASP A 26 2.53 -2.48 -4.09
CA ASP A 26 3.64 -2.92 -4.95
C ASP A 26 4.64 -3.78 -4.15
N THR A 27 4.49 -5.09 -4.26
CA THR A 27 5.40 -6.04 -3.60
C THR A 27 6.79 -6.05 -4.22
N GLY A 28 6.95 -5.45 -5.40
CA GLY A 28 8.25 -5.31 -6.05
C GLY A 28 9.03 -4.09 -5.60
N SER A 29 8.42 -3.19 -4.82
CA SER A 29 9.10 -1.99 -4.33
C SER A 29 9.58 -2.19 -2.90
N PRO A 30 10.87 -1.97 -2.61
CA PRO A 30 11.36 -2.06 -1.24
C PRO A 30 10.91 -0.91 -0.35
N MET A 31 10.48 0.20 -0.93
CA MET A 31 10.18 1.45 -0.24
C MET A 31 8.76 1.92 -0.54
N THR A 32 8.15 2.59 0.46
CA THR A 32 6.86 3.28 0.28
C THR A 32 7.11 4.73 -0.11
N VAL A 33 6.49 5.15 -1.20
CA VAL A 33 6.56 6.52 -1.71
C VAL A 33 5.19 7.16 -1.61
N HIS A 34 5.14 8.35 -1.04
CA HIS A 34 3.89 9.05 -0.79
C HIS A 34 4.03 10.52 -1.19
N ASN A 35 2.93 11.23 -1.36
CA ASN A 35 2.92 12.65 -1.68
C ASN A 35 3.23 13.55 -0.46
N ALA A 36 3.52 12.96 0.68
CA ALA A 36 3.94 13.64 1.91
C ALA A 36 4.98 12.80 2.63
N GLN A 37 5.64 13.39 3.64
CA GLN A 37 6.71 12.70 4.39
C GLN A 37 6.18 11.67 5.39
N SER A 38 4.89 11.64 5.63
CA SER A 38 4.26 10.64 6.49
C SER A 38 2.93 10.20 5.91
N LEU A 39 2.57 8.96 6.20
CA LEU A 39 1.33 8.34 5.78
C LEU A 39 0.62 7.79 7.01
N HIS A 40 -0.63 8.19 7.21
CA HIS A 40 -1.48 7.59 8.22
C HIS A 40 -2.18 6.39 7.60
N PHE A 41 -1.88 5.19 8.09
CA PHE A 41 -2.37 3.94 7.53
C PHE A 41 -2.43 2.88 8.63
N LEU A 42 -3.48 2.08 8.63
CA LEU A 42 -3.68 1.01 9.61
C LEU A 42 -3.60 1.49 11.07
N GLY A 43 -4.13 2.69 11.32
CA GLY A 43 -4.12 3.29 12.66
C GLY A 43 -2.76 3.76 13.14
N ARG A 44 -1.76 3.81 12.26
CA ARG A 44 -0.40 4.23 12.58
C ARG A 44 0.06 5.30 11.60
N GLU A 45 1.05 6.06 12.03
CA GLU A 45 1.73 7.00 11.17
C GLU A 45 3.09 6.42 10.76
N PHE A 46 3.31 6.31 9.46
CA PHE A 46 4.55 5.80 8.88
C PHE A 46 5.32 6.94 8.25
N LYS A 47 6.62 6.96 8.45
CA LYS A 47 7.50 7.83 7.68
C LYS A 47 7.62 7.25 6.27
N THR A 48 7.51 8.12 5.28
CA THR A 48 7.54 7.71 3.88
C THR A 48 8.57 8.53 3.12
N TYR A 49 8.99 8.01 1.99
CA TYR A 49 9.78 8.75 1.02
C TYR A 49 8.84 9.57 0.14
N THR A 50 9.30 10.74 -0.30
CA THR A 50 8.54 11.56 -1.25
C THR A 50 8.99 11.34 -2.68
N SER A 51 10.10 10.63 -2.87
CA SER A 51 10.62 10.27 -4.18
C SER A 51 11.46 9.01 -4.09
N ILE A 52 11.62 8.33 -5.22
CA ILE A 52 12.51 7.19 -5.38
C ILE A 52 13.25 7.37 -6.69
N LEU A 53 14.60 7.31 -6.66
CA LEU A 53 15.46 7.51 -7.83
C LEU A 53 15.11 8.79 -8.59
N GLY A 54 14.79 9.86 -7.85
CA GLY A 54 14.46 11.16 -8.42
C GLY A 54 13.03 11.31 -8.91
N SER A 55 12.21 10.26 -8.84
CA SER A 55 10.81 10.31 -9.26
C SER A 55 9.88 10.44 -8.07
N LYS A 56 8.99 11.41 -8.12
CA LYS A 56 7.92 11.58 -7.15
C LYS A 56 6.78 10.59 -7.44
N VAL A 57 5.89 10.40 -6.45
CA VAL A 57 4.73 9.51 -6.65
C VAL A 57 3.88 9.96 -7.84
N SER A 58 3.77 11.26 -8.09
CA SER A 58 3.03 11.77 -9.25
C SER A 58 3.67 11.36 -10.58
N ASP A 59 4.99 11.27 -10.64
CA ASP A 59 5.69 10.78 -11.82
C ASP A 59 5.45 9.28 -12.04
N LEU A 60 5.47 8.52 -10.96
CA LEU A 60 5.19 7.08 -11.00
C LEU A 60 3.75 6.81 -11.44
N SER A 61 2.82 7.62 -10.96
CA SER A 61 1.41 7.55 -11.36
C SER A 61 1.24 7.78 -12.86
N LYS A 62 1.94 8.77 -13.41
CA LYS A 62 1.90 9.06 -14.85
C LYS A 62 2.49 7.91 -15.66
N LEU A 63 3.61 7.35 -15.21
CA LEU A 63 4.24 6.22 -15.90
C LEU A 63 3.34 4.98 -15.90
N ALA A 64 2.64 4.73 -14.81
CA ALA A 64 1.71 3.59 -14.72
C ALA A 64 0.41 3.84 -15.47
N GLY A 65 0.08 5.08 -15.78
CA GLY A 65 -1.20 5.45 -16.40
C GLY A 65 -2.38 5.29 -15.45
N ILE A 66 -2.13 5.30 -14.15
CA ILE A 66 -3.15 5.11 -13.10
C ILE A 66 -2.90 6.16 -12.04
N GLU A 67 -3.98 6.81 -11.58
CA GLU A 67 -3.86 7.81 -10.53
C GLU A 67 -3.77 7.17 -9.16
N PHE A 68 -2.68 7.44 -8.42
CA PHE A 68 -2.51 7.05 -7.03
C PHE A 68 -1.64 8.07 -6.30
N SER A 69 -1.86 8.19 -4.99
CA SER A 69 -1.11 9.12 -4.14
C SER A 69 -0.03 8.44 -3.30
N THR A 70 -0.07 7.10 -3.24
CA THR A 70 0.86 6.31 -2.44
C THR A 70 1.22 5.04 -3.19
N LEU A 71 2.50 4.73 -3.22
CA LEU A 71 3.01 3.43 -3.65
C LEU A 71 3.47 2.71 -2.38
N LEU A 72 2.73 1.67 -1.99
CA LEU A 72 2.96 0.92 -0.76
C LEU A 72 3.95 -0.20 -1.03
N GLY A 73 5.13 -0.09 -0.41
CA GLY A 73 6.22 -1.03 -0.64
C GLY A 73 6.40 -2.03 0.49
N MET A 74 7.46 -2.84 0.36
CA MET A 74 7.75 -3.94 1.28
C MET A 74 8.17 -3.45 2.67
N ASP A 75 8.67 -2.23 2.80
CA ASP A 75 9.04 -1.66 4.10
C ASP A 75 7.85 -1.63 5.08
N ILE A 76 6.64 -1.40 4.57
CA ILE A 76 5.41 -1.47 5.38
C ILE A 76 4.78 -2.85 5.31
N LEU A 77 4.68 -3.44 4.12
CA LEU A 77 4.01 -4.73 3.94
C LEU A 77 4.62 -5.84 4.80
N THR A 78 5.94 -5.83 5.01
CA THR A 78 6.62 -6.86 5.82
C THR A 78 6.34 -6.74 7.31
N GLN A 79 5.76 -5.63 7.76
CA GLN A 79 5.40 -5.45 9.17
C GLN A 79 4.07 -6.15 9.52
N TYR A 80 3.41 -6.73 8.55
CA TYR A 80 2.09 -7.36 8.72
C TYR A 80 2.05 -8.70 8.02
N LYS A 81 1.13 -9.57 8.46
CA LYS A 81 0.67 -10.67 7.64
C LYS A 81 -0.36 -10.10 6.68
N VAL A 82 -0.10 -10.22 5.38
CA VAL A 82 -0.98 -9.66 4.34
C VAL A 82 -1.60 -10.81 3.58
N VAL A 83 -2.92 -10.83 3.52
CA VAL A 83 -3.68 -11.86 2.81
C VAL A 83 -4.29 -11.25 1.55
N PHE A 84 -3.86 -11.75 0.40
CA PHE A 84 -4.38 -11.34 -0.91
C PHE A 84 -5.47 -12.32 -1.32
N ASP A 85 -6.71 -11.91 -1.15
CA ASP A 85 -7.87 -12.73 -1.52
C ASP A 85 -8.46 -12.19 -2.81
N TYR A 86 -7.93 -12.66 -3.94
CA TYR A 86 -8.37 -12.21 -5.25
C TYR A 86 -9.77 -12.70 -5.60
N GLU A 87 -10.16 -13.87 -5.10
CA GLU A 87 -11.49 -14.43 -5.35
C GLU A 87 -12.57 -13.52 -4.79
N ASN A 88 -12.41 -13.06 -3.55
CA ASN A 88 -13.35 -12.16 -2.90
C ASN A 88 -12.99 -10.68 -3.07
N ARG A 89 -11.91 -10.39 -3.79
CA ARG A 89 -11.39 -9.03 -4.02
C ARG A 89 -11.19 -8.28 -2.72
N GLN A 90 -10.41 -8.89 -1.82
CA GLN A 90 -10.11 -8.33 -0.51
C GLN A 90 -8.63 -8.45 -0.19
N LEU A 91 -8.09 -7.40 0.41
CA LEU A 91 -6.73 -7.37 0.95
C LEU A 91 -6.84 -7.18 2.45
N THR A 92 -6.32 -8.13 3.21
CA THR A 92 -6.41 -8.11 4.68
C THR A 92 -5.03 -7.97 5.30
N PHE A 93 -4.92 -7.03 6.25
CA PHE A 93 -3.71 -6.83 7.04
C PHE A 93 -3.97 -7.33 8.47
N LEU A 94 -3.06 -8.16 8.96
CA LEU A 94 -3.09 -8.68 10.34
C LEU A 94 -1.82 -8.25 11.04
N SER A 95 -1.94 -7.78 12.29
CA SER A 95 -0.76 -7.48 13.08
C SER A 95 0.03 -8.76 13.36
N PRO A 96 1.37 -8.67 13.53
CA PRO A 96 2.19 -9.85 13.82
C PRO A 96 1.72 -10.63 15.06
N ASP A 97 1.22 -9.92 16.07
CA ASP A 97 0.73 -10.56 17.30
C ASP A 97 -0.45 -11.48 17.03
N GLU A 98 -1.41 -11.03 16.22
CA GLU A 98 -2.56 -11.86 15.83
C GLU A 98 -2.12 -13.03 14.95
N ALA A 99 -1.22 -12.78 14.02
CA ALA A 99 -0.67 -13.82 13.15
C ALA A 99 0.11 -14.87 13.94
N GLY A 100 0.79 -14.45 15.01
CA GLY A 100 1.56 -15.36 15.87
C GLY A 100 0.73 -16.22 16.78
N MET A 101 -0.54 -15.90 16.94
CA MET A 101 -1.45 -16.68 17.80
C MET A 101 -2.07 -17.87 17.08
N GLU A 102 -1.86 -17.97 15.82
CA GLU A 102 -2.30 -19.13 15.03
C GLU A 102 -1.31 -20.31 15.20
#